data_13254bf7b371993f0e5b00549df2fa0b
#
_entry.id   13254bf7b371993f0e5b00549df2fa0b
#
_cell.length_a   1.000
_cell.length_b   1.000
_cell.length_c   1.000
_cell.angle_alpha   90.00
_cell.angle_beta   90.00
_cell.angle_gamma   90.00
#
_symmetry.space_group_name_H-M   'P 1'
#
loop_
_entity.id
_entity.type
_entity.pdbx_description
1 polymer ?
#
loop_
_entity_poly.entity_id
_entity_poly.type
_entity_poly.pdbx_seq_one_letter_code
_entity_poly.pdbx_strand_id
1 'polypeptide(L)'
;MAKYKLQELNDLRDEGKRRVYPKMVTNRTLSRKEFVKMMQNYHRGISESTTEAVLTDVVDMLTDMLSMGYNVNLEGFGTFSLSLAFEDEKPREILNPDDKMTYRKVGVKDINFKASPEFIKEVKRETDRDLERDMGGVKVIRKQLYSKEERIARALEVIEKNGVLTLGDYASINNLSRTSASMELKELTNDKTSPIDSLGRGSHKFWVKRKE
;
A
#
# COMPACT_ATOMS: atom_id res chain seq x y z
N MET A 1 3.30 -17.69 16.65
CA MET A 1 4.27 -16.68 17.12
C MET A 1 4.36 -15.57 16.11
N ALA A 2 4.36 -14.32 16.56
CA ALA A 2 4.52 -13.15 15.72
C ALA A 2 5.99 -12.99 15.34
N LYS A 3 6.27 -12.64 14.07
CA LYS A 3 7.65 -12.44 13.58
C LYS A 3 7.81 -11.06 12.99
N TYR A 4 8.98 -10.47 13.16
CA TYR A 4 9.34 -9.22 12.49
C TYR A 4 10.63 -9.38 11.71
N LYS A 5 10.79 -8.58 10.68
CA LYS A 5 12.03 -8.43 9.92
C LYS A 5 12.48 -6.98 9.89
N LEU A 6 13.75 -6.75 9.71
CA LEU A 6 14.28 -5.43 9.48
C LEU A 6 14.16 -5.05 8.00
N GLN A 7 13.72 -3.85 7.73
CA GLN A 7 13.58 -3.30 6.38
C GLN A 7 14.25 -1.93 6.31
N GLU A 8 15.00 -1.67 5.26
CA GLU A 8 15.60 -0.38 4.99
C GLU A 8 14.52 0.64 4.60
N LEU A 9 14.63 1.87 5.10
CA LEU A 9 13.83 3.01 4.67
C LEU A 9 14.41 3.62 3.40
N ASN A 10 13.53 4.12 2.54
CA ASN A 10 13.95 4.95 1.42
C ASN A 10 14.59 6.24 1.96
N ASP A 11 15.78 6.54 1.46
CA ASP A 11 16.46 7.80 1.76
C ASP A 11 15.85 8.91 0.88
N LEU A 12 14.78 9.55 1.38
CA LEU A 12 14.07 10.61 0.66
C LEU A 12 14.88 11.92 0.58
N ARG A 13 15.91 12.08 1.42
CA ARG A 13 16.75 13.30 1.49
C ARG A 13 18.13 13.14 0.88
N ASP A 14 18.42 11.96 0.36
CA ASP A 14 19.73 11.60 -0.24
C ASP A 14 20.94 11.90 0.67
N GLU A 15 20.75 11.77 2.01
CA GLU A 15 21.78 11.99 3.03
C GLU A 15 22.77 10.83 3.12
N GLY A 16 22.64 9.79 2.32
CA GLY A 16 23.47 8.57 2.37
C GLY A 16 23.24 7.71 3.62
N LYS A 17 22.28 8.07 4.49
CA LYS A 17 22.01 7.35 5.73
C LYS A 17 21.08 6.16 5.50
N ARG A 18 21.55 4.97 5.79
CA ARG A 18 20.77 3.73 5.76
C ARG A 18 20.01 3.54 7.07
N ARG A 19 18.79 4.06 7.14
CA ARG A 19 17.90 3.86 8.28
C ARG A 19 17.14 2.56 8.10
N VAL A 20 16.97 1.78 9.17
CA VAL A 20 16.18 0.55 9.16
C VAL A 20 15.05 0.65 10.17
N TYR A 21 13.95 -0.03 9.89
CA TYR A 21 12.83 -0.14 10.81
C TYR A 21 12.34 -1.58 10.91
N PRO A 22 11.79 -1.99 12.06
CA PRO A 22 11.16 -3.28 12.21
C PRO A 22 9.82 -3.29 11.47
N LYS A 23 9.58 -4.33 10.68
CA LYS A 23 8.32 -4.57 9.98
C LYS A 23 7.76 -5.93 10.35
N MET A 24 6.51 -5.96 10.77
CA MET A 24 5.80 -7.20 11.07
C MET A 24 5.77 -8.11 9.82
N VAL A 25 6.05 -9.38 10.01
CA VAL A 25 5.79 -10.42 9.01
C VAL A 25 4.36 -10.86 9.16
N THR A 26 3.49 -10.41 8.26
CA THR A 26 2.08 -10.78 8.26
C THR A 26 1.94 -12.23 7.80
N ASN A 27 1.37 -13.09 8.62
CA ASN A 27 1.11 -14.48 8.26
C ASN A 27 0.06 -14.55 7.13
N ARG A 28 -1.13 -14.00 7.41
CA ARG A 28 -2.22 -13.86 6.44
C ARG A 28 -3.28 -12.90 7.00
N THR A 29 -4.16 -12.43 6.14
CA THR A 29 -5.37 -11.71 6.56
C THR A 29 -6.48 -12.72 6.81
N LEU A 30 -7.09 -12.65 7.97
CA LEU A 30 -8.25 -13.47 8.32
C LEU A 30 -9.51 -12.85 7.70
N SER A 31 -10.33 -13.68 7.08
CA SER A 31 -11.68 -13.29 6.68
C SER A 31 -12.59 -13.20 7.90
N ARG A 32 -13.71 -12.44 7.78
CA ARG A 32 -14.73 -12.37 8.83
C ARG A 32 -15.17 -13.77 9.29
N LYS A 33 -15.43 -14.68 8.36
CA LYS A 33 -15.86 -16.06 8.62
C LYS A 33 -14.82 -16.86 9.44
N GLU A 34 -13.55 -16.73 9.10
CA GLU A 34 -12.47 -17.37 9.86
C GLU A 34 -12.32 -16.76 11.25
N PHE A 35 -12.47 -15.44 11.37
CA PHE A 35 -12.42 -14.75 12.66
C PHE A 35 -13.54 -15.20 13.59
N VAL A 36 -14.78 -15.26 13.10
CA VAL A 36 -15.95 -15.74 13.85
C VAL A 36 -15.74 -17.19 14.32
N LYS A 37 -15.26 -18.06 13.43
CA LYS A 37 -14.93 -19.45 13.77
C LYS A 37 -13.84 -19.55 14.84
N MET A 38 -12.85 -18.68 14.81
CA MET A 38 -11.82 -18.64 15.86
C MET A 38 -12.40 -18.17 17.20
N MET A 39 -13.31 -17.21 17.20
CA MET A 39 -13.98 -16.75 18.44
C MET A 39 -14.73 -17.89 19.15
N GLN A 40 -15.35 -18.80 18.42
CA GLN A 40 -16.01 -19.96 19.00
C GLN A 40 -15.06 -20.88 19.79
N ASN A 41 -13.81 -21.01 19.31
CA ASN A 41 -12.82 -21.82 20.01
C ASN A 41 -12.44 -21.23 21.39
N TYR A 42 -12.57 -19.89 21.51
CA TYR A 42 -12.30 -19.20 22.79
C TYR A 42 -13.54 -19.12 23.71
N HIS A 43 -14.73 -18.93 23.12
CA HIS A 43 -15.98 -18.70 23.84
C HIS A 43 -17.07 -19.69 23.40
N ARG A 44 -17.04 -20.89 23.90
CA ARG A 44 -17.96 -22.01 23.54
C ARG A 44 -19.45 -21.73 23.76
N GLY A 45 -19.80 -20.63 24.44
CA GLY A 45 -21.21 -20.27 24.76
C GLY A 45 -21.92 -19.42 23.69
N ILE A 46 -21.23 -18.94 22.68
CA ILE A 46 -21.80 -18.03 21.66
C ILE A 46 -21.76 -18.72 20.31
N SER A 47 -22.90 -18.83 19.62
CA SER A 47 -22.96 -19.45 18.28
C SER A 47 -22.32 -18.58 17.20
N GLU A 48 -21.87 -19.18 16.08
CA GLU A 48 -21.36 -18.44 14.91
C GLU A 48 -22.38 -17.43 14.41
N SER A 49 -23.64 -17.85 14.29
CA SER A 49 -24.72 -17.00 13.81
C SER A 49 -24.96 -15.78 14.71
N THR A 50 -24.91 -15.98 16.03
CA THR A 50 -25.03 -14.87 16.99
C THR A 50 -23.85 -13.89 16.86
N THR A 51 -22.64 -14.41 16.74
CA THR A 51 -21.45 -13.57 16.56
C THR A 51 -21.51 -12.80 15.24
N GLU A 52 -21.94 -13.44 14.15
CA GLU A 52 -22.10 -12.76 12.86
C GLU A 52 -23.18 -11.67 12.91
N ALA A 53 -24.33 -11.93 13.57
CA ALA A 53 -25.37 -10.95 13.76
C ALA A 53 -24.84 -9.72 14.53
N VAL A 54 -24.21 -9.93 15.68
CA VAL A 54 -23.63 -8.83 16.49
C VAL A 54 -22.61 -8.02 15.69
N LEU A 55 -21.72 -8.67 14.93
CA LEU A 55 -20.76 -7.94 14.10
C LEU A 55 -21.41 -7.16 12.96
N THR A 56 -22.54 -7.63 12.43
CA THR A 56 -23.32 -6.88 11.44
C THR A 56 -23.97 -5.67 12.08
N ASP A 57 -24.66 -5.84 13.20
CA ASP A 57 -25.31 -4.77 13.94
C ASP A 57 -24.30 -3.67 14.35
N VAL A 58 -23.08 -4.05 14.75
CA VAL A 58 -22.02 -3.09 15.07
C VAL A 58 -21.64 -2.26 13.84
N VAL A 59 -21.49 -2.88 12.66
CA VAL A 59 -21.13 -2.17 11.42
C VAL A 59 -22.27 -1.23 11.00
N ASP A 60 -23.51 -1.69 11.07
CA ASP A 60 -24.69 -0.91 10.69
C ASP A 60 -24.87 0.29 11.63
N MET A 61 -24.75 0.07 12.94
CA MET A 61 -24.84 1.16 13.93
C MET A 61 -23.68 2.17 13.80
N LEU A 62 -22.46 1.71 13.53
CA LEU A 62 -21.33 2.60 13.26
C LEU A 62 -21.60 3.45 12.01
N THR A 63 -22.14 2.85 10.95
CA THR A 63 -22.49 3.55 9.72
C THR A 63 -23.50 4.65 9.98
N ASP A 64 -24.57 4.35 10.70
CA ASP A 64 -25.62 5.31 11.04
C ASP A 64 -25.09 6.45 11.91
N MET A 65 -24.39 6.13 13.00
CA MET A 65 -23.90 7.15 13.92
C MET A 65 -22.84 8.06 13.28
N LEU A 66 -21.89 7.48 12.54
CA LEU A 66 -20.88 8.27 11.85
C LEU A 66 -21.49 9.16 10.75
N SER A 67 -22.50 8.66 10.03
CA SER A 67 -23.18 9.45 9.00
C SER A 67 -23.95 10.66 9.58
N MET A 68 -24.42 10.53 10.83
CA MET A 68 -25.04 11.63 11.59
C MET A 68 -24.00 12.59 12.20
N GLY A 69 -22.70 12.35 12.01
CA GLY A 69 -21.62 13.20 12.51
C GLY A 69 -21.14 12.91 13.93
N TYR A 70 -21.56 11.78 14.51
CA TYR A 70 -21.06 11.36 15.81
C TYR A 70 -19.68 10.71 15.70
N ASN A 71 -18.83 10.91 16.70
CA ASN A 71 -17.70 10.04 16.96
C ASN A 71 -18.16 8.92 17.88
N VAL A 72 -17.81 7.68 17.58
CA VAL A 72 -18.20 6.52 18.37
C VAL A 72 -17.00 5.98 19.12
N ASN A 73 -17.05 6.04 20.46
CA ASN A 73 -16.05 5.45 21.33
C ASN A 73 -16.55 4.10 21.85
N LEU A 74 -15.88 3.03 21.47
CA LEU A 74 -16.06 1.70 22.08
C LEU A 74 -14.98 1.53 23.14
N GLU A 75 -15.40 1.66 24.40
CA GLU A 75 -14.50 1.59 25.56
C GLU A 75 -13.70 0.28 25.56
N GLY A 76 -12.41 0.38 25.83
CA GLY A 76 -11.49 -0.77 25.76
C GLY A 76 -11.08 -1.17 24.34
N PHE A 77 -11.71 -0.63 23.28
CA PHE A 77 -11.37 -0.93 21.88
C PHE A 77 -10.79 0.27 21.16
N GLY A 78 -11.55 1.36 21.06
CA GLY A 78 -11.08 2.58 20.40
C GLY A 78 -12.19 3.49 19.90
N THR A 79 -11.81 4.54 19.23
CA THR A 79 -12.71 5.58 18.73
C THR A 79 -12.72 5.61 17.20
N PHE A 80 -13.92 5.63 16.64
CA PHE A 80 -14.20 5.83 15.21
C PHE A 80 -14.62 7.27 14.96
N SER A 81 -14.12 7.86 13.87
CA SER A 81 -14.48 9.21 13.44
C SER A 81 -14.39 9.33 11.92
N LEU A 82 -15.15 10.28 11.33
CA LEU A 82 -15.06 10.56 9.91
C LEU A 82 -13.89 11.50 9.59
N SER A 83 -13.28 11.28 8.45
CA SER A 83 -12.38 12.22 7.78
C SER A 83 -13.05 12.74 6.52
N LEU A 84 -13.02 14.07 6.35
CA LEU A 84 -13.61 14.73 5.19
C LEU A 84 -12.52 15.24 4.25
N ALA A 85 -12.84 15.36 2.97
CA ALA A 85 -11.99 16.01 1.98
C ALA A 85 -12.83 16.74 0.95
N PHE A 86 -12.21 17.69 0.25
CA PHE A 86 -12.80 18.26 -0.95
C PHE A 86 -12.79 17.23 -2.08
N GLU A 87 -13.92 17.09 -2.76
CA GLU A 87 -14.07 16.19 -3.92
C GLU A 87 -13.60 16.83 -5.23
N ASP A 88 -13.30 18.13 -5.22
CA ASP A 88 -12.86 18.87 -6.40
C ASP A 88 -11.34 19.14 -6.35
N GLU A 89 -10.72 19.37 -7.52
CA GLU A 89 -9.29 19.64 -7.69
C GLU A 89 -8.92 21.13 -7.55
N LYS A 90 -9.86 21.98 -7.11
CA LYS A 90 -9.60 23.42 -6.96
C LYS A 90 -8.57 23.69 -5.87
N PRO A 91 -7.85 24.85 -5.93
CA PRO A 91 -6.91 25.25 -4.88
C PRO A 91 -7.53 25.21 -3.49
N ARG A 92 -6.78 24.76 -2.50
CA ARG A 92 -7.23 24.63 -1.10
C ARG A 92 -6.93 25.87 -0.27
N GLU A 93 -6.28 26.86 -0.87
CA GLU A 93 -5.86 28.07 -0.23
C GLU A 93 -6.98 29.12 -0.31
N ILE A 94 -7.20 29.84 0.77
CA ILE A 94 -8.09 30.99 0.83
C ILE A 94 -7.29 32.18 0.30
N LEU A 95 -7.60 32.61 -0.93
CA LEU A 95 -6.96 33.76 -1.58
C LEU A 95 -7.52 35.09 -1.07
N ASN A 96 -8.75 35.09 -0.55
CA ASN A 96 -9.42 36.26 -0.04
C ASN A 96 -9.99 35.97 1.36
N PRO A 97 -9.69 36.75 2.41
CA PRO A 97 -10.15 36.49 3.77
C PRO A 97 -11.68 36.34 3.92
N ASP A 98 -12.44 36.95 3.03
CA ASP A 98 -13.91 36.91 3.02
C ASP A 98 -14.50 35.73 2.24
N ASP A 99 -13.66 34.91 1.60
CA ASP A 99 -14.11 33.76 0.83
C ASP A 99 -14.53 32.61 1.74
N LYS A 100 -15.84 32.37 1.82
CA LYS A 100 -16.43 31.26 2.61
C LYS A 100 -16.34 29.90 1.93
N MET A 101 -15.74 29.81 0.74
CA MET A 101 -15.62 28.56 -0.04
C MET A 101 -16.92 27.75 -0.18
N THR A 102 -18.06 28.40 -0.21
CA THR A 102 -19.39 27.74 -0.28
C THR A 102 -19.63 26.98 -1.58
N TYR A 103 -18.79 27.21 -2.58
CA TYR A 103 -18.80 26.55 -3.89
C TYR A 103 -18.06 25.20 -3.89
N ARG A 104 -17.41 24.83 -2.78
CA ARG A 104 -16.63 23.59 -2.67
C ARG A 104 -17.53 22.43 -2.27
N LYS A 105 -17.36 21.31 -2.97
CA LYS A 105 -17.96 20.03 -2.55
C LYS A 105 -17.10 19.36 -1.51
N VAL A 106 -17.70 18.90 -0.45
CA VAL A 106 -17.06 18.14 0.63
C VAL A 106 -17.68 16.77 0.71
N GLY A 107 -16.86 15.74 0.74
CA GLY A 107 -17.29 14.35 0.88
C GLY A 107 -16.52 13.61 1.96
N VAL A 108 -16.96 12.42 2.27
CA VAL A 108 -16.26 11.51 3.20
C VAL A 108 -15.04 10.96 2.49
N LYS A 109 -13.86 11.21 3.08
CA LYS A 109 -12.60 10.70 2.59
C LYS A 109 -12.33 9.29 3.13
N ASP A 110 -12.51 9.12 4.44
CA ASP A 110 -12.12 7.90 5.14
C ASP A 110 -12.78 7.82 6.52
N ILE A 111 -12.73 6.64 7.12
CA ILE A 111 -13.07 6.41 8.52
C ILE A 111 -11.78 6.21 9.29
N ASN A 112 -11.52 7.10 10.25
CA ASN A 112 -10.38 6.97 11.15
C ASN A 112 -10.74 6.07 12.33
N PHE A 113 -9.86 5.12 12.62
CA PHE A 113 -9.91 4.34 13.86
C PHE A 113 -8.67 4.64 14.70
N LYS A 114 -8.91 5.07 15.94
CA LYS A 114 -7.86 5.29 16.94
C LYS A 114 -8.04 4.27 18.06
N ALA A 115 -7.15 3.28 18.13
CA ALA A 115 -7.17 2.29 19.18
C ALA A 115 -7.03 2.91 20.57
N SER A 116 -7.72 2.35 21.58
CA SER A 116 -7.60 2.80 22.95
C SER A 116 -6.22 2.47 23.54
N PRO A 117 -5.70 3.24 24.49
CA PRO A 117 -4.44 2.92 25.17
C PRO A 117 -4.45 1.55 25.83
N GLU A 118 -5.60 1.13 26.38
CA GLU A 118 -5.79 -0.16 27.03
C GLU A 118 -5.63 -1.29 26.00
N PHE A 119 -6.27 -1.17 24.85
CA PHE A 119 -6.15 -2.15 23.77
C PHE A 119 -4.72 -2.28 23.27
N ILE A 120 -4.05 -1.15 23.06
CA ILE A 120 -2.63 -1.14 22.67
C ILE A 120 -1.76 -1.85 23.70
N LYS A 121 -2.00 -1.57 25.01
CA LYS A 121 -1.25 -2.17 26.11
C LYS A 121 -1.44 -3.70 26.17
N GLU A 122 -2.67 -4.18 25.97
CA GLU A 122 -2.96 -5.61 25.96
C GLU A 122 -2.28 -6.31 24.78
N VAL A 123 -2.45 -5.78 23.55
CA VAL A 123 -1.81 -6.34 22.36
C VAL A 123 -0.28 -6.35 22.52
N LYS A 124 0.29 -5.28 23.07
CA LYS A 124 1.73 -5.20 23.35
C LYS A 124 2.15 -6.28 24.33
N ARG A 125 1.45 -6.44 25.45
CA ARG A 125 1.76 -7.46 26.47
C ARG A 125 1.79 -8.87 25.87
N GLU A 126 0.79 -9.22 25.06
CA GLU A 126 0.70 -10.54 24.44
C GLU A 126 1.74 -10.72 23.31
N THR A 127 2.05 -9.65 22.58
CA THR A 127 3.04 -9.70 21.48
C THR A 127 4.47 -9.77 22.00
N ASP A 128 4.82 -8.97 23.01
CA ASP A 128 6.20 -8.89 23.54
C ASP A 128 6.68 -10.23 24.14
N ARG A 129 5.77 -11.13 24.54
CA ARG A 129 6.11 -12.44 25.08
C ARG A 129 6.69 -13.39 24.04
N ASP A 130 6.24 -13.28 22.78
CA ASP A 130 6.48 -14.28 21.75
C ASP A 130 6.96 -13.65 20.43
N LEU A 131 7.45 -12.39 20.46
CA LEU A 131 7.90 -11.68 19.27
C LEU A 131 9.31 -12.13 18.85
N GLU A 132 9.40 -12.87 17.77
CA GLU A 132 10.65 -13.37 17.23
C GLU A 132 11.15 -12.56 16.05
N ARG A 133 12.49 -12.39 15.98
CA ARG A 133 13.11 -11.83 14.79
C ARG A 133 13.23 -12.91 13.72
N ASP A 134 12.73 -12.63 12.53
CA ASP A 134 13.05 -13.41 11.34
C ASP A 134 14.54 -13.22 11.01
N MET A 135 15.31 -14.30 11.06
CA MET A 135 16.77 -14.29 10.87
C MET A 135 17.21 -14.05 9.42
N GLY A 136 16.28 -13.97 8.46
CA GLY A 136 16.55 -13.46 7.12
C GLY A 136 16.99 -12.01 7.19
N GLY A 137 18.20 -11.67 6.97
CA GLY A 137 18.87 -10.37 7.00
C GLY A 137 18.01 -9.09 6.88
N VAL A 138 18.62 -7.94 6.68
CA VAL A 138 17.89 -6.69 6.39
C VAL A 138 17.42 -6.73 4.94
N LYS A 139 16.10 -6.55 4.71
CA LYS A 139 15.60 -6.36 3.34
C LYS A 139 16.05 -4.99 2.85
N VAL A 140 17.08 -4.99 2.02
CA VAL A 140 17.60 -3.76 1.39
C VAL A 140 16.66 -3.36 0.27
N ILE A 141 16.19 -2.12 0.30
CA ILE A 141 15.52 -1.51 -0.84
C ILE A 141 16.64 -1.11 -1.81
N ARG A 142 16.77 -1.87 -2.89
CA ARG A 142 17.80 -1.59 -3.88
C ARG A 142 17.46 -0.26 -4.56
N LYS A 143 18.35 0.75 -4.42
CA LYS A 143 18.30 1.97 -5.25
C LYS A 143 18.40 1.55 -6.72
N GLN A 144 17.88 2.36 -7.61
CA GLN A 144 18.12 2.21 -9.04
C GLN A 144 19.64 2.21 -9.25
N LEU A 145 20.18 1.09 -9.70
CA LEU A 145 21.64 0.90 -9.85
C LEU A 145 22.16 1.62 -11.10
N TYR A 146 21.28 1.92 -12.06
CA TYR A 146 21.62 2.43 -13.38
C TYR A 146 20.84 3.71 -13.67
N SER A 147 21.47 4.66 -14.37
CA SER A 147 20.81 5.84 -14.93
C SER A 147 19.76 5.43 -16.00
N LYS A 148 18.89 6.35 -16.41
CA LYS A 148 17.88 6.05 -17.44
C LYS A 148 18.56 5.68 -18.76
N GLU A 149 19.64 6.37 -19.11
CA GLU A 149 20.45 6.16 -20.32
C GLU A 149 21.11 4.77 -20.30
N GLU A 150 21.71 4.40 -19.17
CA GLU A 150 22.32 3.08 -18.99
C GLU A 150 21.28 1.97 -19.09
N ARG A 151 20.07 2.17 -18.53
CA ARG A 151 18.99 1.19 -18.62
C ARG A 151 18.51 0.99 -20.06
N ILE A 152 18.44 2.07 -20.84
CA ILE A 152 18.11 2.01 -22.28
C ILE A 152 19.19 1.27 -23.04
N ALA A 153 20.46 1.57 -22.81
CA ALA A 153 21.59 0.88 -23.47
C ALA A 153 21.55 -0.63 -23.20
N ARG A 154 21.38 -1.03 -21.94
CA ARG A 154 21.25 -2.45 -21.56
C ARG A 154 20.04 -3.14 -22.20
N ALA A 155 18.94 -2.41 -22.35
CA ALA A 155 17.74 -2.91 -23.02
C ALA A 155 18.02 -3.17 -24.52
N LEU A 156 18.72 -2.25 -25.18
CA LEU A 156 19.08 -2.37 -26.58
C LEU A 156 20.02 -3.56 -26.83
N GLU A 157 20.99 -3.80 -25.94
CA GLU A 157 21.87 -4.99 -26.01
C GLU A 157 21.07 -6.30 -25.98
N VAL A 158 20.05 -6.39 -25.11
CA VAL A 158 19.19 -7.55 -25.03
C VAL A 158 18.31 -7.70 -26.29
N ILE A 159 17.79 -6.59 -26.81
CA ILE A 159 17.00 -6.57 -28.05
C ILE A 159 17.88 -7.02 -29.24
N GLU A 160 19.12 -6.56 -29.33
CA GLU A 160 20.06 -6.98 -30.39
C GLU A 160 20.38 -8.47 -30.32
N LYS A 161 20.50 -9.02 -29.10
CA LYS A 161 20.80 -10.43 -28.89
C LYS A 161 19.60 -11.35 -29.13
N ASN A 162 18.43 -10.96 -28.65
CA ASN A 162 17.24 -11.83 -28.57
C ASN A 162 16.15 -11.45 -29.59
N GLY A 163 16.31 -10.32 -30.31
CA GLY A 163 15.29 -9.76 -31.20
C GLY A 163 14.16 -9.00 -30.51
N VAL A 164 13.85 -9.37 -29.28
CA VAL A 164 12.76 -8.77 -28.48
C VAL A 164 13.15 -8.65 -27.01
N LEU A 165 12.46 -7.76 -26.30
CA LEU A 165 12.60 -7.58 -24.85
C LEU A 165 11.24 -7.70 -24.19
N THR A 166 11.14 -8.51 -23.13
CA THR A 166 9.93 -8.59 -22.30
C THR A 166 9.98 -7.64 -21.12
N LEU A 167 8.81 -7.37 -20.50
CA LEU A 167 8.74 -6.60 -19.25
C LEU A 167 9.59 -7.24 -18.14
N GLY A 168 9.59 -8.58 -18.09
CA GLY A 168 10.38 -9.33 -17.11
C GLY A 168 11.88 -9.14 -17.31
N ASP A 169 12.34 -9.22 -18.55
CA ASP A 169 13.75 -9.02 -18.88
C ASP A 169 14.20 -7.59 -18.52
N TYR A 170 13.42 -6.56 -18.94
CA TYR A 170 13.73 -5.17 -18.61
C TYR A 170 13.81 -4.93 -17.11
N ALA A 171 12.87 -5.47 -16.35
CA ALA A 171 12.88 -5.37 -14.88
C ALA A 171 14.11 -6.06 -14.27
N SER A 172 14.46 -7.25 -14.77
CA SER A 172 15.56 -8.06 -14.27
C SER A 172 16.93 -7.43 -14.55
N ILE A 173 17.21 -7.08 -15.81
CA ILE A 173 18.51 -6.51 -16.21
C ILE A 173 18.77 -5.14 -15.54
N ASN A 174 17.71 -4.36 -15.30
CA ASN A 174 17.81 -3.02 -14.73
C ASN A 174 17.53 -2.97 -13.22
N ASN A 175 17.35 -4.13 -12.59
CA ASN A 175 17.04 -4.25 -11.15
C ASN A 175 15.86 -3.35 -10.71
N LEU A 176 14.80 -3.33 -11.52
CA LEU A 176 13.58 -2.57 -11.26
C LEU A 176 12.46 -3.49 -10.75
N SER A 177 11.48 -2.90 -10.08
CA SER A 177 10.21 -3.57 -9.85
C SER A 177 9.45 -3.69 -11.19
N ARG A 178 8.56 -4.70 -11.31
CA ARG A 178 7.73 -4.83 -12.52
C ARG A 178 6.88 -3.60 -12.79
N THR A 179 6.40 -2.93 -11.73
CA THR A 179 5.61 -1.69 -11.84
C THR A 179 6.47 -0.53 -12.38
N SER A 180 7.67 -0.33 -11.80
CA SER A 180 8.59 0.73 -12.27
C SER A 180 9.04 0.48 -13.71
N ALA A 181 9.37 -0.77 -14.02
CA ALA A 181 9.73 -1.18 -15.38
C ALA A 181 8.60 -0.93 -16.39
N SER A 182 7.35 -1.24 -16.02
CA SER A 182 6.19 -1.01 -16.88
C SER A 182 5.93 0.48 -17.12
N MET A 183 6.07 1.31 -16.10
CA MET A 183 5.91 2.77 -16.22
C MET A 183 6.99 3.35 -17.14
N GLU A 184 8.23 2.99 -16.90
CA GLU A 184 9.37 3.50 -17.70
C GLU A 184 9.30 3.05 -19.15
N LEU A 185 8.99 1.79 -19.42
CA LEU A 185 8.80 1.29 -20.80
C LEU A 185 7.60 1.95 -21.49
N LYS A 186 6.56 2.33 -20.75
CA LYS A 186 5.44 3.10 -21.29
C LYS A 186 5.86 4.51 -21.68
N GLU A 187 6.66 5.18 -20.85
CA GLU A 187 7.24 6.49 -21.17
C GLU A 187 8.13 6.41 -22.41
N LEU A 188 9.06 5.44 -22.45
CA LEU A 188 9.96 5.24 -23.58
C LEU A 188 9.21 4.96 -24.89
N THR A 189 8.13 4.20 -24.84
CA THR A 189 7.32 3.94 -26.03
C THR A 189 6.56 5.17 -26.52
N ASN A 190 6.09 6.02 -25.60
CA ASN A 190 5.36 7.26 -25.93
C ASN A 190 6.29 8.36 -26.45
N ASP A 191 7.56 8.34 -26.07
CA ASP A 191 8.58 9.26 -26.56
C ASP A 191 9.05 8.84 -27.95
N LYS A 192 8.71 9.64 -28.95
CA LYS A 192 9.11 9.39 -30.34
C LYS A 192 10.63 9.45 -30.58
N THR A 193 11.37 10.09 -29.70
CA THR A 193 12.84 10.18 -29.78
C THR A 193 13.54 8.98 -29.16
N SER A 194 12.82 8.17 -28.41
CA SER A 194 13.33 6.95 -27.77
C SER A 194 13.65 5.87 -28.81
N PRO A 195 14.78 5.17 -28.66
CA PRO A 195 15.17 4.08 -29.57
C PRO A 195 14.36 2.79 -29.36
N ILE A 196 13.44 2.76 -28.39
CA ILE A 196 12.62 1.59 -28.03
C ILE A 196 11.17 1.83 -28.42
N ASP A 197 10.57 0.85 -29.08
CA ASP A 197 9.15 0.83 -29.43
C ASP A 197 8.50 -0.47 -28.96
N SER A 198 7.16 -0.55 -28.95
CA SER A 198 6.43 -1.71 -28.50
C SER A 198 5.66 -2.39 -29.62
N LEU A 199 5.62 -3.71 -29.59
CA LEU A 199 4.79 -4.54 -30.45
C LEU A 199 3.85 -5.42 -29.63
N GLY A 200 2.69 -5.75 -30.19
CA GLY A 200 1.69 -6.58 -29.52
C GLY A 200 0.78 -5.82 -28.56
N ARG A 201 -0.15 -6.52 -27.90
CA ARG A 201 -1.13 -5.96 -26.97
C ARG A 201 -1.32 -6.89 -25.76
N GLY A 202 -1.70 -6.30 -24.64
CA GLY A 202 -2.03 -7.03 -23.42
C GLY A 202 -0.84 -7.84 -22.88
N SER A 203 -1.05 -9.11 -22.60
CA SER A 203 -0.03 -10.05 -22.07
C SER A 203 1.05 -10.42 -23.10
N HIS A 204 0.80 -10.21 -24.39
CA HIS A 204 1.72 -10.49 -25.50
C HIS A 204 2.49 -9.24 -25.96
N LYS A 205 2.59 -8.24 -25.11
CA LYS A 205 3.35 -7.02 -25.40
C LYS A 205 4.85 -7.26 -25.17
N PHE A 206 5.66 -6.93 -26.16
CA PHE A 206 7.13 -6.93 -26.10
C PHE A 206 7.70 -5.67 -26.73
N TRP A 207 8.96 -5.38 -26.48
CA TRP A 207 9.65 -4.18 -26.92
C TRP A 207 10.77 -4.53 -27.89
N VAL A 208 10.95 -3.67 -28.85
CA VAL A 208 11.92 -3.82 -29.96
C VAL A 208 12.65 -2.51 -30.19
N LYS A 209 13.75 -2.57 -30.92
CA LYS A 209 14.42 -1.36 -31.40
C LYS A 209 13.51 -0.66 -32.41
N ARG A 210 13.32 0.65 -32.23
CA ARG A 210 12.54 1.46 -33.15
C ARG A 210 13.24 1.46 -34.52
N LYS A 211 12.47 1.22 -35.56
CA LYS A 211 12.95 1.37 -36.93
C LYS A 211 12.89 2.86 -37.28
N GLU A 212 13.99 3.39 -37.85
CA GLU A 212 14.06 4.72 -38.43
C GLU A 212 13.06 4.84 -39.59
#